data_1e526b7659138b0a617dba1fd752f692
#
_entry.id   1e526b7659138b0a617dba1fd752f692
#
_cell.length_a   1.000
_cell.length_b   1.000
_cell.length_c   1.000
_cell.angle_alpha   90.00
_cell.angle_beta   90.00
_cell.angle_gamma   90.00
#
_symmetry.space_group_name_H-M   'P 1'
#
loop_
_entity.id
_entity.type
_entity.pdbx_description
1 polymer ?
#
loop_
_entity_poly.entity_id
_entity_poly.type
_entity_poly.pdbx_seq_one_letter_code
_entity_poly.pdbx_strand_id
1 'polypeptide(L)'
;MFNYLKKALAILFAGLLASHLLLQSCAQMASPPGGKKDTLAPKILSSSPLNKSKSFKGKKIELNFNEYISVRNLNQELLITPNVGTYETKLRPTGLSLLLDSALKENTTYTFNFRNAIEDISERNVGKNIKLVFSTSENIDSLSIQGKVKTLQLNKPVENVLVALYPYTDTLRIDKTKPYYFTKTDTSGLYVLENIAAGKYYMAAFQDLNNNLMYNSNKEPVDFITEPFLSLSKSTNQDFSIALQNQDPLKIAKTTSTAKTVLYEFSRGIKDLSLEKDPKLAIAYQIENNRNVRFYAQQLDKKDTLFVSAILKDSINRPYKIPLKIKFRELNTKEKAIKTTLPITVLPAAGKYLSPEDSLVILLPKPVASWDSKRIQFITGPDEFVLLPDEAFSWNNVSNTLRIDKAYLPIREKFDLSIAKGAFVGIESDTSEAYKQNYQFQDLEQYGIMEGGIRNATGRFIFQLILTTNGQIAYEQTSKGQFSFPHVEPGTYTVRVIHDKNENGYWDIGNFITKTKPEPIYYLPGKIKLKANFQLTDLWISPE
;
A
#
# COMPACT_ATOMS: atom_id res chain seq x y z
N MET A 1 -22.66 -77.63 -56.26
CA MET A 1 -21.40 -77.51 -55.44
C MET A 1 -21.07 -76.07 -55.12
N PHE A 2 -21.18 -75.12 -56.01
CA PHE A 2 -20.82 -73.73 -55.82
C PHE A 2 -21.64 -72.94 -54.77
N ASN A 3 -22.90 -73.31 -54.57
CA ASN A 3 -23.79 -72.61 -53.63
C ASN A 3 -23.56 -73.02 -52.15
N TYR A 4 -23.07 -74.22 -51.91
CA TYR A 4 -22.72 -74.70 -50.57
C TYR A 4 -21.42 -74.04 -50.07
N LEU A 5 -20.45 -73.86 -51.01
CA LEU A 5 -19.19 -73.16 -50.70
C LEU A 5 -19.37 -71.71 -50.31
N LYS A 6 -20.26 -71.01 -51.01
CA LYS A 6 -20.61 -69.58 -50.68
C LYS A 6 -21.30 -69.48 -49.32
N LYS A 7 -22.21 -70.44 -48.97
CA LYS A 7 -22.86 -70.41 -47.66
C LYS A 7 -21.88 -70.73 -46.52
N ALA A 8 -20.98 -71.70 -46.76
CA ALA A 8 -19.94 -72.01 -45.76
C ALA A 8 -18.96 -70.88 -45.55
N LEU A 9 -18.57 -70.18 -46.63
CA LEU A 9 -17.69 -69.01 -46.53
C LEU A 9 -18.37 -67.82 -45.81
N ALA A 10 -19.68 -67.61 -46.04
CA ALA A 10 -20.45 -66.58 -45.38
C ALA A 10 -20.61 -66.86 -43.87
N ILE A 11 -20.80 -68.08 -43.49
CA ILE A 11 -20.89 -68.50 -42.07
C ILE A 11 -19.54 -68.38 -41.39
N LEU A 12 -18.43 -68.69 -42.08
CA LEU A 12 -17.09 -68.56 -41.56
C LEU A 12 -16.72 -67.05 -41.36
N PHE A 13 -17.12 -66.23 -42.31
CA PHE A 13 -16.90 -64.74 -42.23
C PHE A 13 -17.75 -64.14 -41.13
N ALA A 14 -19.02 -64.56 -40.95
CA ALA A 14 -19.87 -64.08 -39.86
C ALA A 14 -19.34 -64.53 -38.48
N GLY A 15 -18.77 -65.75 -38.39
CA GLY A 15 -18.12 -66.26 -37.18
C GLY A 15 -16.85 -65.51 -36.82
N LEU A 16 -16.04 -65.10 -37.83
CA LEU A 16 -14.83 -64.33 -37.64
C LEU A 16 -15.18 -62.90 -37.22
N LEU A 17 -16.24 -62.31 -37.81
CA LEU A 17 -16.71 -60.99 -37.44
C LEU A 17 -17.27 -60.92 -36.01
N ALA A 18 -18.04 -61.98 -35.62
CA ALA A 18 -18.56 -62.10 -34.26
C ALA A 18 -17.43 -62.31 -33.23
N SER A 19 -16.40 -63.10 -33.59
CA SER A 19 -15.20 -63.30 -32.75
C SER A 19 -14.42 -61.93 -32.55
N HIS A 20 -14.34 -61.12 -33.58
CA HIS A 20 -13.67 -59.78 -33.47
C HIS A 20 -14.44 -58.82 -32.59
N LEU A 21 -15.78 -58.89 -32.59
CA LEU A 21 -16.63 -58.06 -31.75
C LEU A 21 -16.58 -58.50 -30.27
N LEU A 22 -16.32 -59.76 -29.99
CA LEU A 22 -16.21 -60.27 -28.62
C LEU A 22 -14.83 -60.06 -27.99
N LEU A 23 -13.82 -59.70 -28.79
CA LEU A 23 -12.46 -59.44 -28.31
C LEU A 23 -12.19 -57.96 -27.99
N GLN A 24 -13.13 -57.05 -28.20
CA GLN A 24 -13.03 -55.65 -27.75
C GLN A 24 -13.46 -55.49 -26.28
N SER A 25 -12.89 -56.30 -25.41
CA SER A 25 -12.93 -56.02 -23.99
C SER A 25 -11.91 -54.94 -23.68
N CYS A 26 -12.33 -53.67 -23.67
CA CYS A 26 -11.55 -52.61 -23.05
C CYS A 26 -11.38 -52.91 -21.56
N ALA A 27 -10.26 -53.49 -21.21
CA ALA A 27 -9.84 -53.46 -19.82
C ALA A 27 -9.69 -52.01 -19.37
N GLN A 28 -10.70 -51.42 -18.74
CA GLN A 28 -10.53 -50.19 -17.97
C GLN A 28 -9.55 -50.55 -16.84
N MET A 29 -8.32 -49.99 -16.95
CA MET A 29 -7.43 -49.94 -15.79
C MET A 29 -8.06 -48.98 -14.77
N ALA A 30 -8.90 -49.51 -13.90
CA ALA A 30 -9.29 -48.81 -12.70
C ALA A 30 -8.03 -48.70 -11.84
N SER A 31 -7.55 -47.47 -11.66
CA SER A 31 -6.56 -47.23 -10.62
C SER A 31 -7.15 -47.75 -9.31
N PRO A 32 -6.40 -48.53 -8.53
CA PRO A 32 -6.91 -49.00 -7.24
C PRO A 32 -7.37 -47.79 -6.43
N PRO A 33 -8.57 -47.83 -5.80
CA PRO A 33 -8.99 -46.77 -4.93
C PRO A 33 -7.93 -46.65 -3.84
N GLY A 34 -7.27 -45.47 -3.79
CA GLY A 34 -6.26 -45.17 -2.78
C GLY A 34 -6.83 -45.42 -1.37
N GLY A 35 -5.96 -45.72 -0.43
CA GLY A 35 -6.32 -45.79 0.98
C GLY A 35 -7.02 -44.54 1.47
N LYS A 36 -7.56 -44.55 2.69
CA LYS A 36 -8.09 -43.34 3.32
C LYS A 36 -7.01 -42.26 3.32
N LYS A 37 -7.38 -41.05 2.90
CA LYS A 37 -6.49 -39.91 2.90
C LYS A 37 -5.95 -39.67 4.32
N ASP A 38 -4.64 -39.60 4.47
CA ASP A 38 -4.03 -39.23 5.75
C ASP A 38 -4.29 -37.74 6.06
N THR A 39 -4.76 -37.48 7.25
CA THR A 39 -5.04 -36.14 7.76
C THR A 39 -4.18 -35.77 8.98
N LEU A 40 -3.28 -36.66 9.36
CA LEU A 40 -2.40 -36.48 10.49
C LEU A 40 -1.12 -35.76 10.02
N ALA A 41 -0.71 -34.78 10.77
CA ALA A 41 0.52 -34.04 10.49
C ALA A 41 1.69 -34.62 11.32
N PRO A 42 2.94 -34.51 10.85
CA PRO A 42 4.12 -34.98 11.53
C PRO A 42 4.25 -34.43 12.95
N LYS A 43 4.68 -35.28 13.89
CA LYS A 43 4.95 -34.92 15.28
C LYS A 43 6.36 -35.36 15.66
N ILE A 44 7.03 -34.57 16.51
CA ILE A 44 8.33 -34.94 17.05
C ILE A 44 8.16 -36.19 17.95
N LEU A 45 8.86 -37.24 17.59
CA LEU A 45 8.93 -38.47 18.38
C LEU A 45 10.07 -38.38 19.41
N SER A 46 11.23 -37.84 18.97
CA SER A 46 12.39 -37.64 19.85
C SER A 46 13.24 -36.49 19.34
N SER A 47 14.02 -35.87 20.22
CA SER A 47 14.98 -34.81 19.87
C SER A 47 16.26 -34.92 20.66
N SER A 48 17.36 -34.42 20.11
CA SER A 48 18.61 -34.20 20.78
C SER A 48 19.10 -32.77 20.46
N PRO A 49 19.22 -31.86 21.46
CA PRO A 49 18.85 -32.07 22.88
C PRO A 49 17.37 -32.39 23.08
N LEU A 50 17.03 -32.94 24.23
CA LEU A 50 15.60 -33.11 24.59
C LEU A 50 14.94 -31.76 24.76
N ASN A 51 13.66 -31.68 24.38
CA ASN A 51 12.90 -30.46 24.55
C ASN A 51 12.85 -30.05 26.02
N LYS A 52 13.13 -28.78 26.31
CA LYS A 52 13.29 -28.18 27.64
C LYS A 52 14.48 -28.75 28.45
N SER A 53 15.48 -29.32 27.79
CA SER A 53 16.73 -29.71 28.45
C SER A 53 17.56 -28.49 28.81
N LYS A 54 18.40 -28.67 29.82
CA LYS A 54 19.30 -27.66 30.41
C LYS A 54 20.75 -28.07 30.24
N SER A 55 21.67 -27.11 30.40
CA SER A 55 23.13 -27.33 30.37
C SER A 55 23.62 -28.02 29.09
N PHE A 56 22.97 -27.78 27.97
CA PHE A 56 23.35 -28.34 26.67
C PHE A 56 24.64 -27.67 26.15
N LYS A 57 25.61 -28.49 25.74
CA LYS A 57 26.93 -28.03 25.26
C LYS A 57 27.25 -28.48 23.83
N GLY A 58 26.32 -29.17 23.18
CA GLY A 58 26.51 -29.68 21.81
C GLY A 58 26.33 -28.64 20.73
N LYS A 59 26.75 -28.99 19.50
CA LYS A 59 26.53 -28.22 18.29
C LYS A 59 25.52 -28.88 17.34
N LYS A 60 25.10 -30.11 17.61
CA LYS A 60 24.19 -30.86 16.75
C LYS A 60 22.80 -30.90 17.34
N ILE A 61 21.85 -30.50 16.57
CA ILE A 61 20.41 -30.56 16.88
C ILE A 61 19.78 -31.63 16.00
N GLU A 62 19.08 -32.58 16.59
CA GLU A 62 18.40 -33.66 15.87
C GLU A 62 16.95 -33.74 16.26
N LEU A 63 16.09 -33.93 15.25
CA LEU A 63 14.66 -34.18 15.39
C LEU A 63 14.30 -35.46 14.66
N ASN A 64 13.57 -36.34 15.30
CA ASN A 64 12.99 -37.52 14.68
C ASN A 64 11.48 -37.43 14.79
N PHE A 65 10.78 -37.81 13.70
CA PHE A 65 9.35 -37.72 13.56
C PHE A 65 8.72 -39.10 13.51
N ASN A 66 7.40 -39.17 13.75
CA ASN A 66 6.63 -40.37 13.75
C ASN A 66 6.36 -40.95 12.34
N GLU A 67 6.70 -40.19 11.29
CA GLU A 67 6.42 -40.51 9.88
C GLU A 67 7.46 -39.90 8.95
N TYR A 68 7.38 -40.21 7.66
CA TYR A 68 8.24 -39.64 6.63
C TYR A 68 7.92 -38.15 6.43
N ILE A 69 8.96 -37.35 6.41
CA ILE A 69 8.85 -35.87 6.31
C ILE A 69 9.50 -35.34 5.06
N SER A 70 8.95 -34.23 4.56
CA SER A 70 9.61 -33.31 3.67
C SER A 70 9.81 -31.93 4.34
N VAL A 71 10.75 -31.17 3.82
CA VAL A 71 11.09 -29.86 4.39
C VAL A 71 10.86 -28.79 3.33
N ARG A 72 10.00 -27.83 3.66
CA ARG A 72 9.62 -26.74 2.77
C ARG A 72 10.16 -25.39 3.26
N ASN A 73 10.85 -24.66 2.40
CA ASN A 73 11.33 -23.28 2.68
C ASN A 73 12.00 -23.11 4.06
N LEU A 74 12.84 -24.06 4.47
CA LEU A 74 13.44 -24.10 5.82
C LEU A 74 14.08 -22.76 6.22
N ASN A 75 14.81 -22.11 5.31
CA ASN A 75 15.50 -20.85 5.57
C ASN A 75 14.55 -19.68 5.89
N GLN A 76 13.28 -19.77 5.52
CA GLN A 76 12.26 -18.74 5.77
C GLN A 76 11.37 -19.10 6.96
N GLU A 77 11.15 -20.41 7.17
CA GLU A 77 10.21 -20.90 8.17
C GLU A 77 10.88 -21.26 9.50
N LEU A 78 12.15 -21.68 9.49
CA LEU A 78 12.86 -21.96 10.73
C LEU A 78 13.35 -20.66 11.39
N LEU A 79 12.73 -20.32 12.51
CA LEU A 79 13.13 -19.19 13.34
C LEU A 79 13.94 -19.72 14.52
N ILE A 80 15.21 -19.31 14.60
CA ILE A 80 16.11 -19.67 15.68
C ILE A 80 16.41 -18.43 16.52
N THR A 81 16.02 -18.45 17.76
CA THR A 81 16.20 -17.32 18.68
C THR A 81 16.84 -17.75 20.01
N PRO A 82 17.89 -17.08 20.45
CA PRO A 82 18.72 -16.11 19.72
C PRO A 82 19.39 -16.70 18.48
N ASN A 83 19.81 -15.84 17.54
CA ASN A 83 20.45 -16.27 16.30
C ASN A 83 21.76 -17.05 16.58
N VAL A 84 21.91 -18.22 15.94
CA VAL A 84 23.06 -19.12 16.10
C VAL A 84 24.12 -18.98 15.00
N GLY A 85 23.93 -18.05 14.05
CA GLY A 85 24.79 -17.94 12.88
C GLY A 85 24.41 -18.91 11.78
N THR A 86 25.41 -19.44 11.08
CA THR A 86 25.25 -20.43 10.01
C THR A 86 25.20 -21.86 10.54
N TYR A 87 24.51 -22.72 9.79
CA TYR A 87 24.38 -24.14 10.12
C TYR A 87 24.15 -24.95 8.85
N GLU A 88 24.58 -26.22 8.89
CA GLU A 88 24.29 -27.21 7.87
C GLU A 88 23.06 -28.03 8.24
N THR A 89 22.27 -28.42 7.23
CA THR A 89 21.09 -29.27 7.42
C THR A 89 21.24 -30.61 6.73
N LYS A 90 20.81 -31.67 7.40
CA LYS A 90 20.75 -33.02 6.82
C LYS A 90 19.36 -33.60 7.05
N LEU A 91 18.62 -33.80 5.94
CA LEU A 91 17.32 -34.45 5.95
C LEU A 91 17.50 -35.96 5.89
N ARG A 92 16.71 -36.68 6.69
CA ARG A 92 16.54 -38.15 6.70
C ARG A 92 15.07 -38.47 6.48
N PRO A 93 14.69 -39.66 6.06
CA PRO A 93 13.28 -39.97 5.79
C PRO A 93 12.32 -39.61 6.93
N THR A 94 12.69 -39.85 8.18
CA THR A 94 11.90 -39.53 9.38
C THR A 94 12.61 -38.55 10.31
N GLY A 95 13.56 -37.77 9.83
CA GLY A 95 14.29 -36.89 10.72
C GLY A 95 15.02 -35.73 10.04
N LEU A 96 15.34 -34.72 10.82
CA LEU A 96 16.11 -33.55 10.42
C LEU A 96 17.24 -33.31 11.41
N SER A 97 18.44 -33.08 10.91
CA SER A 97 19.59 -32.68 11.72
C SER A 97 20.08 -31.30 11.30
N LEU A 98 20.48 -30.49 12.27
CA LEU A 98 21.13 -29.18 12.10
C LEU A 98 22.51 -29.25 12.79
N LEU A 99 23.56 -28.95 12.08
CA LEU A 99 24.91 -28.85 12.62
C LEU A 99 25.32 -27.37 12.64
N LEU A 100 25.51 -26.81 13.81
CA LEU A 100 25.87 -25.40 14.01
C LEU A 100 27.37 -25.21 13.77
N ASP A 101 27.73 -24.19 13.00
CA ASP A 101 29.13 -23.85 12.70
C ASP A 101 29.84 -23.33 13.96
N SER A 102 29.16 -22.50 14.75
CA SER A 102 29.67 -21.89 15.95
C SER A 102 29.15 -22.58 17.24
N ALA A 103 29.88 -22.44 18.32
CA ALA A 103 29.41 -22.84 19.65
C ALA A 103 28.24 -21.94 20.07
N LEU A 104 27.31 -22.53 20.81
CA LEU A 104 26.21 -21.80 21.43
C LEU A 104 26.76 -20.85 22.53
N LYS A 105 26.09 -19.72 22.71
CA LYS A 105 26.42 -18.79 23.80
C LYS A 105 26.09 -19.43 25.14
N GLU A 106 26.93 -19.19 26.14
CA GLU A 106 26.64 -19.60 27.50
C GLU A 106 25.44 -18.86 28.10
N ASN A 107 24.83 -19.40 29.11
CA ASN A 107 23.71 -18.81 29.86
C ASN A 107 22.57 -18.33 28.97
N THR A 108 22.23 -19.11 27.95
CA THR A 108 21.27 -18.68 26.91
C THR A 108 20.23 -19.77 26.66
N THR A 109 18.96 -19.38 26.65
CA THR A 109 17.86 -20.25 26.21
C THR A 109 17.65 -20.08 24.72
N TYR A 110 17.65 -21.19 23.98
CA TYR A 110 17.42 -21.23 22.54
C TYR A 110 16.06 -21.82 22.21
N THR A 111 15.39 -21.19 21.26
CA THR A 111 14.13 -21.68 20.68
C THR A 111 14.32 -21.89 19.18
N PHE A 112 14.10 -23.12 18.72
CA PHE A 112 14.01 -23.51 17.30
C PHE A 112 12.55 -23.69 16.96
N ASN A 113 11.96 -22.77 16.24
CA ASN A 113 10.56 -22.82 15.83
C ASN A 113 10.49 -23.06 14.32
N PHE A 114 10.03 -24.24 13.93
CA PHE A 114 9.97 -24.67 12.53
C PHE A 114 8.75 -24.16 11.79
N ARG A 115 7.82 -23.51 12.43
CA ARG A 115 6.59 -22.97 11.84
C ARG A 115 5.93 -23.97 10.89
N ASN A 116 5.92 -23.65 9.57
CA ASN A 116 5.33 -24.49 8.51
C ASN A 116 6.38 -25.24 7.69
N ALA A 117 7.61 -25.37 8.18
CA ALA A 117 8.71 -25.97 7.44
C ALA A 117 8.59 -27.48 7.26
N ILE A 118 7.95 -28.18 8.18
CA ILE A 118 7.88 -29.65 8.21
C ILE A 118 6.50 -30.09 7.75
N GLU A 119 6.45 -30.93 6.74
CA GLU A 119 5.22 -31.54 6.22
C GLU A 119 5.44 -33.04 5.97
N ASP A 120 4.36 -33.85 5.97
CA ASP A 120 4.46 -35.25 5.51
C ASP A 120 4.71 -35.31 4.00
N ILE A 121 5.22 -36.47 3.54
CA ILE A 121 5.50 -36.68 2.11
C ILE A 121 4.22 -37.01 1.34
N SER A 122 3.27 -37.68 1.98
CA SER A 122 2.11 -38.29 1.31
C SER A 122 1.08 -37.22 0.90
N GLU A 123 0.59 -36.46 1.88
CA GLU A 123 -0.55 -35.57 1.73
C GLU A 123 -0.16 -34.10 1.94
N ARG A 124 1.10 -33.83 2.32
CA ARG A 124 1.66 -32.51 2.67
C ARG A 124 0.95 -31.83 3.84
N ASN A 125 0.51 -32.64 4.82
CA ASN A 125 -0.03 -32.11 6.05
C ASN A 125 1.09 -31.41 6.83
N VAL A 126 0.92 -30.13 7.13
CA VAL A 126 1.94 -29.30 7.81
C VAL A 126 1.93 -29.59 9.31
N GLY A 127 3.11 -29.90 9.84
CA GLY A 127 3.32 -30.10 11.27
C GLY A 127 3.06 -28.84 12.07
N LYS A 128 2.12 -28.90 13.03
CA LYS A 128 1.74 -27.76 13.86
C LYS A 128 2.60 -27.66 15.11
N ASN A 129 3.05 -26.46 15.46
CA ASN A 129 3.79 -26.17 16.70
C ASN A 129 5.07 -26.99 16.87
N ILE A 130 5.77 -27.28 15.78
CA ILE A 130 7.06 -27.96 15.85
C ILE A 130 8.09 -26.97 16.40
N LYS A 131 8.36 -27.09 17.71
CA LYS A 131 9.32 -26.27 18.45
C LYS A 131 10.23 -27.13 19.28
N LEU A 132 11.49 -26.72 19.38
CA LEU A 132 12.47 -27.27 20.29
C LEU A 132 13.06 -26.14 21.13
N VAL A 133 12.99 -26.26 22.44
CA VAL A 133 13.54 -25.31 23.40
C VAL A 133 14.56 -26.02 24.26
N PHE A 134 15.72 -25.39 24.48
CA PHE A 134 16.72 -25.88 25.41
C PHE A 134 17.60 -24.73 25.91
N SER A 135 18.34 -24.92 26.97
CA SER A 135 19.26 -23.92 27.54
C SER A 135 20.68 -24.46 27.68
N THR A 136 21.65 -23.57 27.49
CA THR A 136 23.06 -23.82 27.83
C THR A 136 23.35 -23.59 29.30
N SER A 137 22.40 -23.02 30.06
CA SER A 137 22.45 -22.83 31.51
C SER A 137 21.60 -23.85 32.25
N GLU A 138 21.63 -23.80 33.58
CA GLU A 138 20.77 -24.60 34.46
C GLU A 138 19.31 -24.11 34.50
N ASN A 139 19.03 -22.96 33.92
CA ASN A 139 17.71 -22.37 33.88
C ASN A 139 17.23 -22.19 32.42
N ILE A 140 15.94 -22.21 32.25
CA ILE A 140 15.27 -21.87 31.00
C ILE A 140 14.53 -20.56 31.23
N ASP A 141 14.79 -19.54 30.39
CA ASP A 141 14.06 -18.29 30.41
C ASP A 141 12.59 -18.54 30.07
N SER A 142 11.68 -17.87 30.76
CA SER A 142 10.24 -18.14 30.66
C SER A 142 9.39 -16.91 30.35
N LEU A 143 10.00 -15.74 30.20
CA LEU A 143 9.24 -14.54 29.87
C LEU A 143 8.76 -14.57 28.43
N SER A 144 7.63 -13.94 28.20
CA SER A 144 7.03 -13.85 26.86
C SER A 144 6.47 -12.46 26.56
N ILE A 145 6.46 -12.13 25.27
CA ILE A 145 5.75 -10.97 24.72
C ILE A 145 4.82 -11.48 23.65
N GLN A 146 3.57 -11.08 23.73
CA GLN A 146 2.58 -11.41 22.71
C GLN A 146 1.82 -10.15 22.27
N GLY A 147 1.16 -10.22 21.13
CA GLY A 147 0.39 -9.09 20.64
C GLY A 147 -0.09 -9.30 19.22
N LYS A 148 -0.61 -8.23 18.65
CA LYS A 148 -1.15 -8.21 17.30
C LYS A 148 -0.47 -7.13 16.47
N VAL A 149 -0.21 -7.46 15.21
CA VAL A 149 0.29 -6.50 14.22
C VAL A 149 -0.76 -6.27 13.16
N LYS A 150 -1.04 -5.00 12.88
CA LYS A 150 -1.98 -4.55 11.86
C LYS A 150 -1.38 -3.45 11.00
N THR A 151 -1.94 -3.21 9.83
CA THR A 151 -1.63 -2.00 9.06
C THR A 151 -2.26 -0.80 9.74
N LEU A 152 -1.51 0.30 9.85
CA LEU A 152 -2.05 1.52 10.46
C LEU A 152 -3.16 2.14 9.60
N GLN A 153 -2.99 2.18 8.28
CA GLN A 153 -3.92 2.85 7.37
C GLN A 153 -5.23 2.10 7.10
N LEU A 154 -5.27 0.79 7.24
CA LEU A 154 -6.44 -0.02 6.92
C LEU A 154 -6.95 -0.84 8.10
N ASN A 155 -6.26 -0.80 9.24
CA ASN A 155 -6.57 -1.57 10.44
C ASN A 155 -6.73 -3.09 10.19
N LYS A 156 -6.01 -3.63 9.17
CA LYS A 156 -6.06 -5.05 8.81
C LYS A 156 -4.90 -5.81 9.41
N PRO A 157 -5.12 -7.04 9.90
CA PRO A 157 -4.03 -7.90 10.37
C PRO A 157 -3.03 -8.15 9.24
N VAL A 158 -1.77 -8.32 9.60
CA VAL A 158 -0.68 -8.56 8.63
C VAL A 158 0.09 -9.82 9.03
N GLU A 159 0.15 -10.76 8.10
CA GLU A 159 0.93 -12.00 8.22
C GLU A 159 2.42 -11.77 7.91
N ASN A 160 3.29 -12.60 8.47
CA ASN A 160 4.72 -12.62 8.22
C ASN A 160 5.47 -11.33 8.55
N VAL A 161 4.93 -10.51 9.45
CA VAL A 161 5.65 -9.35 10.00
C VAL A 161 6.68 -9.85 11.01
N LEU A 162 7.92 -9.43 10.84
CA LEU A 162 9.00 -9.71 11.80
C LEU A 162 8.80 -8.83 13.03
N VAL A 163 8.56 -9.46 14.18
CA VAL A 163 8.55 -8.78 15.48
C VAL A 163 9.89 -9.07 16.14
N ALA A 164 10.67 -8.01 16.34
CA ALA A 164 12.08 -8.05 16.65
C ALA A 164 12.39 -7.39 18.01
N LEU A 165 13.20 -8.05 18.82
CA LEU A 165 13.66 -7.60 20.13
C LEU A 165 15.18 -7.52 20.13
N TYR A 166 15.69 -6.36 20.49
CA TYR A 166 17.13 -6.07 20.53
C TYR A 166 17.53 -5.74 21.97
N PRO A 167 18.64 -6.28 22.52
CA PRO A 167 19.18 -5.77 23.77
C PRO A 167 19.39 -4.26 23.66
N TYR A 168 18.96 -3.52 24.66
CA TYR A 168 19.03 -2.06 24.63
C TYR A 168 20.46 -1.56 24.58
N THR A 169 20.74 -0.71 23.60
CA THR A 169 21.98 0.09 23.51
C THR A 169 21.61 1.47 22.95
N ASP A 170 22.33 2.51 23.37
CA ASP A 170 22.08 3.89 22.91
C ASP A 170 22.34 4.10 21.42
N THR A 171 23.13 3.20 20.80
CA THR A 171 23.56 3.29 19.39
C THR A 171 22.86 2.29 18.48
N LEU A 172 21.76 1.68 18.92
CA LEU A 172 21.05 0.66 18.15
C LEU A 172 20.56 1.19 16.80
N ARG A 173 20.89 0.44 15.76
CA ARG A 173 20.48 0.65 14.37
C ARG A 173 19.82 -0.62 13.83
N ILE A 174 18.49 -0.70 13.80
CA ILE A 174 17.76 -1.87 13.30
C ILE A 174 17.91 -2.09 11.78
N ASP A 175 18.36 -1.08 11.07
CA ASP A 175 18.73 -1.15 9.65
C ASP A 175 20.13 -1.74 9.41
N LYS A 176 20.90 -2.02 10.48
CA LYS A 176 22.26 -2.60 10.43
C LYS A 176 22.49 -3.73 11.41
N THR A 177 21.57 -3.93 12.35
CA THR A 177 21.72 -4.91 13.44
C THR A 177 20.60 -5.93 13.34
N LYS A 178 20.95 -7.21 13.32
CA LYS A 178 19.98 -8.30 13.42
C LYS A 178 19.41 -8.40 14.84
N PRO A 179 18.12 -8.76 14.99
CA PRO A 179 17.51 -8.91 16.30
C PRO A 179 18.11 -10.10 17.08
N TYR A 180 18.07 -9.99 18.39
CA TYR A 180 18.48 -11.07 19.29
C TYR A 180 17.36 -12.10 19.45
N TYR A 181 16.14 -11.63 19.77
CA TYR A 181 14.92 -12.45 19.73
C TYR A 181 14.00 -11.94 18.64
N PHE A 182 13.33 -12.83 17.93
CA PHE A 182 12.36 -12.46 16.91
C PHE A 182 11.37 -13.59 16.63
N THR A 183 10.22 -13.21 16.14
CA THR A 183 9.18 -14.11 15.64
C THR A 183 8.49 -13.49 14.44
N LYS A 184 7.62 -14.23 13.78
CA LYS A 184 6.76 -13.70 12.69
C LYS A 184 5.31 -13.86 13.05
N THR A 185 4.47 -12.90 12.61
CA THR A 185 3.02 -12.97 12.80
C THR A 185 2.40 -14.07 11.95
N ASP A 186 1.28 -14.62 12.44
CA ASP A 186 0.42 -15.54 11.71
C ASP A 186 -0.58 -14.78 10.78
N THR A 187 -1.47 -15.53 10.10
CA THR A 187 -2.50 -15.00 9.19
C THR A 187 -3.48 -14.04 9.87
N SER A 188 -3.63 -14.12 11.20
CA SER A 188 -4.46 -13.24 12.02
C SER A 188 -3.71 -12.01 12.55
N GLY A 189 -2.42 -11.88 12.18
CA GLY A 189 -1.53 -10.87 12.67
C GLY A 189 -1.07 -11.07 14.12
N LEU A 190 -1.35 -12.23 14.73
CA LEU A 190 -0.94 -12.54 16.10
C LEU A 190 0.51 -13.04 16.12
N TYR A 191 1.22 -12.70 17.19
CA TYR A 191 2.57 -13.19 17.43
C TYR A 191 2.78 -13.53 18.91
N VAL A 192 3.68 -14.46 19.15
CA VAL A 192 4.18 -14.80 20.47
C VAL A 192 5.70 -14.95 20.39
N LEU A 193 6.41 -14.25 21.25
CA LEU A 193 7.84 -14.34 21.50
C LEU A 193 8.02 -14.95 22.89
N GLU A 194 8.63 -16.13 22.97
CA GLU A 194 8.76 -16.92 24.20
C GLU A 194 10.21 -17.12 24.59
N ASN A 195 10.43 -17.56 25.81
CA ASN A 195 11.75 -17.92 26.35
C ASN A 195 12.73 -16.75 26.32
N ILE A 196 12.25 -15.57 26.72
CA ILE A 196 13.02 -14.34 26.76
C ILE A 196 13.63 -14.17 28.16
N ALA A 197 14.90 -13.82 28.23
CA ALA A 197 15.56 -13.44 29.49
C ALA A 197 15.02 -12.08 29.98
N ALA A 198 15.01 -11.90 31.30
CA ALA A 198 14.73 -10.58 31.88
C ALA A 198 15.77 -9.56 31.44
N GLY A 199 15.38 -8.34 31.16
CA GLY A 199 16.31 -7.31 30.69
C GLY A 199 15.64 -6.09 30.06
N LYS A 200 16.50 -5.21 29.53
CA LYS A 200 16.07 -4.01 28.80
C LYS A 200 16.21 -4.24 27.31
N TYR A 201 15.15 -3.98 26.58
CA TYR A 201 15.09 -4.26 25.15
C TYR A 201 14.48 -3.10 24.38
N TYR A 202 15.00 -2.85 23.19
CA TYR A 202 14.30 -2.10 22.15
C TYR A 202 13.47 -3.06 21.32
N MET A 203 12.26 -2.66 20.95
CA MET A 203 11.34 -3.51 20.21
C MET A 203 10.78 -2.80 18.98
N ALA A 204 10.74 -3.52 17.85
CA ALA A 204 10.17 -3.05 16.60
C ALA A 204 9.46 -4.19 15.87
N ALA A 205 8.48 -3.83 15.04
CA ALA A 205 7.82 -4.73 14.12
C ALA A 205 7.94 -4.18 12.70
N PHE A 206 8.40 -4.97 11.73
CA PHE A 206 8.52 -4.55 10.33
C PHE A 206 8.32 -5.72 9.37
N GLN A 207 7.88 -5.41 8.17
CA GLN A 207 7.68 -6.41 7.13
C GLN A 207 9.00 -6.67 6.41
N ASP A 208 9.77 -7.66 6.85
CA ASP A 208 11.06 -8.05 6.28
C ASP A 208 10.84 -8.77 4.92
N LEU A 209 10.81 -7.99 3.83
CA LEU A 209 10.47 -8.49 2.48
C LEU A 209 11.61 -9.28 1.83
N ASN A 210 12.85 -9.06 2.23
CA ASN A 210 14.03 -9.71 1.68
C ASN A 210 14.64 -10.78 2.61
N ASN A 211 14.02 -11.01 3.77
CA ASN A 211 14.43 -11.98 4.80
C ASN A 211 15.88 -11.78 5.30
N ASN A 212 16.34 -10.55 5.38
CA ASN A 212 17.68 -10.23 5.87
C ASN A 212 17.73 -9.97 7.39
N LEU A 213 16.56 -9.93 8.06
CA LEU A 213 16.35 -9.61 9.48
C LEU A 213 16.78 -8.17 9.84
N MET A 214 16.83 -7.28 8.86
CA MET A 214 17.17 -5.87 9.04
C MET A 214 16.13 -5.00 8.36
N TYR A 215 15.82 -3.86 8.94
CA TYR A 215 14.82 -2.95 8.43
C TYR A 215 15.29 -2.16 7.21
N ASN A 216 14.52 -2.15 6.12
CA ASN A 216 14.78 -1.40 4.89
C ASN A 216 13.75 -0.28 4.71
N SER A 217 14.12 0.95 5.08
CA SER A 217 13.21 2.10 5.30
C SER A 217 12.35 2.53 4.10
N ASN A 218 12.77 2.21 2.88
CA ASN A 218 12.08 2.67 1.66
C ASN A 218 11.02 1.70 1.12
N LYS A 219 10.97 0.48 1.65
CA LYS A 219 10.09 -0.58 1.13
C LYS A 219 9.29 -1.30 2.20
N GLU A 220 9.76 -1.27 3.44
CA GLU A 220 9.23 -2.08 4.52
C GLU A 220 8.40 -1.24 5.50
N PRO A 221 7.11 -1.54 5.67
CA PRO A 221 6.32 -0.94 6.73
C PRO A 221 6.90 -1.28 8.11
N VAL A 222 6.90 -0.32 9.03
CA VAL A 222 7.48 -0.45 10.37
C VAL A 222 6.61 0.19 11.43
N ASP A 223 6.68 -0.35 12.64
CA ASP A 223 6.29 0.28 13.88
C ASP A 223 7.30 -0.09 14.98
N PHE A 224 7.38 0.70 16.05
CA PHE A 224 8.40 0.57 17.09
C PHE A 224 7.91 1.14 18.41
N ILE A 225 8.53 0.76 19.52
CA ILE A 225 8.26 1.40 20.81
C ILE A 225 8.91 2.79 20.84
N THR A 226 8.23 3.78 21.41
CA THR A 226 8.73 5.16 21.53
C THR A 226 9.60 5.35 22.77
N GLU A 227 9.28 4.62 23.82
CA GLU A 227 10.14 4.56 25.01
C GLU A 227 11.53 4.05 24.62
N PRO A 228 12.60 4.54 25.25
CA PRO A 228 13.95 4.15 24.88
C PRO A 228 14.17 2.64 25.03
N PHE A 229 13.49 1.99 25.96
CA PHE A 229 13.54 0.54 26.12
C PHE A 229 12.27 -0.01 26.80
N LEU A 230 11.98 -1.28 26.52
CA LEU A 230 11.02 -2.09 27.26
C LEU A 230 11.76 -2.81 28.39
N SER A 231 11.42 -2.53 29.66
CA SER A 231 11.94 -3.27 30.80
C SER A 231 11.13 -4.55 31.01
N LEU A 232 11.69 -5.69 30.61
CA LEU A 232 11.01 -6.97 30.66
C LEU A 232 11.38 -7.72 31.96
N SER A 233 10.47 -7.71 32.92
CA SER A 233 10.56 -8.47 34.19
C SER A 233 9.40 -9.45 34.36
N LYS A 234 8.35 -9.34 33.58
CA LYS A 234 7.18 -10.23 33.51
C LYS A 234 6.68 -10.31 32.07
N SER A 235 5.92 -11.34 31.77
CA SER A 235 5.26 -11.46 30.46
C SER A 235 4.31 -10.30 30.22
N THR A 236 4.26 -9.78 28.99
CA THR A 236 3.52 -8.57 28.64
C THR A 236 2.91 -8.66 27.26
N ASN A 237 1.99 -7.73 26.97
CA ASN A 237 1.39 -7.55 25.65
C ASN A 237 1.96 -6.29 25.00
N GLN A 238 2.23 -6.36 23.68
CA GLN A 238 2.65 -5.22 22.89
C GLN A 238 2.07 -5.33 21.49
N ASP A 239 1.15 -4.42 21.14
CA ASP A 239 0.60 -4.32 19.79
C ASP A 239 1.40 -3.36 18.92
N PHE A 240 1.36 -3.59 17.60
CA PHE A 240 1.99 -2.73 16.61
C PHE A 240 1.05 -2.39 15.46
N SER A 241 1.18 -1.15 14.96
CA SER A 241 0.46 -0.67 13.79
C SER A 241 1.45 -0.19 12.74
N ILE A 242 1.85 -1.10 11.83
CA ILE A 242 2.91 -0.82 10.86
C ILE A 242 2.43 0.10 9.73
N ALA A 243 3.31 1.01 9.34
CA ALA A 243 3.12 1.91 8.19
C ALA A 243 4.43 2.07 7.42
N LEU A 244 4.33 2.30 6.12
CA LEU A 244 5.51 2.61 5.30
C LEU A 244 6.00 4.01 5.63
N GLN A 245 7.19 4.11 6.21
CA GLN A 245 7.83 5.37 6.61
C GLN A 245 9.02 5.68 5.70
N ASN A 246 8.79 5.78 4.39
CA ASN A 246 9.89 6.05 3.45
C ASN A 246 10.63 7.34 3.81
N GLN A 247 11.86 7.21 4.32
CA GLN A 247 12.72 8.30 4.77
C GLN A 247 13.76 8.73 3.72
N ASP A 248 13.79 8.07 2.57
CA ASP A 248 14.73 8.45 1.51
C ASP A 248 14.51 9.92 1.14
N PRO A 249 15.57 10.70 0.93
CA PRO A 249 15.44 12.07 0.45
C PRO A 249 14.80 12.08 -0.93
N LEU A 250 14.03 13.14 -1.22
CA LEU A 250 13.53 13.37 -2.56
C LEU A 250 14.70 13.62 -3.52
N LYS A 251 14.75 12.90 -4.64
CA LYS A 251 15.81 13.00 -5.65
C LYS A 251 15.21 13.24 -7.02
N ILE A 252 15.97 13.88 -7.89
CA ILE A 252 15.71 13.91 -9.32
C ILE A 252 16.08 12.54 -9.87
N ALA A 253 15.10 11.81 -10.41
CA ALA A 253 15.28 10.49 -11.00
C ALA A 253 15.72 10.59 -12.46
N LYS A 254 15.18 11.58 -13.20
CA LYS A 254 15.50 11.78 -14.61
C LYS A 254 15.28 13.25 -15.00
N THR A 255 16.04 13.73 -15.97
CA THR A 255 15.86 15.02 -16.62
C THR A 255 15.81 14.84 -18.12
N THR A 256 14.80 15.44 -18.77
CA THR A 256 14.64 15.41 -20.23
C THR A 256 14.47 16.82 -20.73
N SER A 257 15.34 17.25 -21.66
CA SER A 257 15.32 18.60 -22.24
C SER A 257 14.92 18.56 -23.72
N THR A 258 14.04 19.45 -24.11
CA THR A 258 13.67 19.75 -25.50
C THR A 258 13.96 21.21 -25.81
N ALA A 259 13.67 21.67 -27.01
CA ALA A 259 13.83 23.07 -27.37
C ALA A 259 12.80 24.00 -26.68
N LYS A 260 11.67 23.44 -26.21
CA LYS A 260 10.57 24.20 -25.60
C LYS A 260 10.39 23.91 -24.12
N THR A 261 10.78 22.74 -23.65
CA THR A 261 10.51 22.29 -22.26
C THR A 261 11.68 21.54 -21.66
N VAL A 262 11.80 21.63 -20.33
CA VAL A 262 12.65 20.77 -19.51
C VAL A 262 11.78 20.06 -18.49
N LEU A 263 11.81 18.73 -18.51
CA LEU A 263 11.06 17.86 -17.61
C LEU A 263 12.00 17.27 -16.57
N TYR A 264 11.67 17.46 -15.29
CA TYR A 264 12.26 16.77 -14.16
C TYR A 264 11.30 15.70 -13.64
N GLU A 265 11.75 14.46 -13.59
CA GLU A 265 11.05 13.36 -12.95
C GLU A 265 11.65 13.15 -11.56
N PHE A 266 10.82 13.19 -10.51
CA PHE A 266 11.28 13.00 -9.14
C PHE A 266 11.08 11.55 -8.67
N SER A 267 11.87 11.12 -7.69
CA SER A 267 11.79 9.78 -7.12
C SER A 267 10.46 9.49 -6.40
N ARG A 268 9.69 10.55 -6.08
CA ARG A 268 8.43 10.50 -5.33
C ARG A 268 7.48 11.60 -5.80
N GLY A 269 6.19 11.48 -5.42
CA GLY A 269 5.19 12.49 -5.73
C GLY A 269 5.53 13.87 -5.16
N ILE A 270 5.21 14.90 -5.93
CA ILE A 270 5.32 16.31 -5.57
C ILE A 270 3.91 16.86 -5.35
N LYS A 271 3.67 17.48 -4.20
CA LYS A 271 2.39 18.08 -3.87
C LYS A 271 2.36 19.58 -4.15
N ASP A 272 3.47 20.25 -3.86
CA ASP A 272 3.60 21.69 -4.01
C ASP A 272 4.99 22.05 -4.48
N LEU A 273 5.08 23.15 -5.25
CA LEU A 273 6.32 23.69 -5.80
C LEU A 273 6.27 25.21 -5.83
N SER A 274 7.29 25.84 -5.32
CA SER A 274 7.60 27.24 -5.58
C SER A 274 9.07 27.38 -6.00
N LEU A 275 9.37 28.46 -6.74
CA LEU A 275 10.73 28.73 -7.18
C LEU A 275 11.27 29.95 -6.44
N GLU A 276 12.42 29.78 -5.84
CA GLU A 276 13.26 30.86 -5.39
C GLU A 276 14.11 31.32 -6.57
N LYS A 277 13.71 32.40 -7.20
CA LYS A 277 14.31 32.92 -8.44
C LYS A 277 14.42 34.43 -8.43
N ASP A 278 15.23 34.99 -9.32
CA ASP A 278 15.22 36.41 -9.62
C ASP A 278 13.80 36.82 -10.08
N PRO A 279 13.19 37.86 -9.49
CA PRO A 279 11.87 38.34 -9.90
C PRO A 279 11.76 38.70 -11.39
N LYS A 280 12.86 39.08 -12.02
CA LYS A 280 12.92 39.37 -13.47
C LYS A 280 12.87 38.13 -14.35
N LEU A 281 13.04 36.95 -13.78
CA LEU A 281 13.07 35.69 -14.53
C LEU A 281 11.66 35.14 -14.67
N ALA A 282 11.02 35.39 -15.80
CA ALA A 282 9.71 34.77 -16.14
C ALA A 282 9.91 33.35 -16.63
N ILE A 283 9.77 32.38 -15.72
CA ILE A 283 9.74 30.95 -16.07
C ILE A 283 8.41 30.35 -15.65
N ALA A 284 7.72 29.73 -16.59
CA ALA A 284 6.50 29.00 -16.32
C ALA A 284 6.81 27.53 -16.05
N TYR A 285 6.05 26.91 -15.14
CA TYR A 285 6.19 25.50 -14.81
C TYR A 285 4.84 24.88 -14.47
N GLN A 286 4.80 23.55 -14.48
CA GLN A 286 3.62 22.76 -14.16
C GLN A 286 4.04 21.46 -13.48
N ILE A 287 3.27 21.01 -12.49
CA ILE A 287 3.36 19.65 -11.96
C ILE A 287 2.47 18.73 -12.81
N GLU A 288 3.06 17.68 -13.38
CA GLU A 288 2.38 16.66 -14.15
C GLU A 288 2.39 15.33 -13.40
N ASN A 289 1.27 14.62 -13.40
CA ASN A 289 1.12 13.27 -12.79
C ASN A 289 1.62 13.21 -11.33
N ASN A 290 1.50 14.30 -10.59
CA ASN A 290 1.92 14.44 -9.20
C ASN A 290 3.39 14.03 -8.93
N ARG A 291 4.25 13.94 -9.96
CA ARG A 291 5.64 13.47 -9.81
C ARG A 291 6.63 14.20 -10.70
N ASN A 292 6.16 14.78 -11.76
CA ASN A 292 6.98 15.40 -12.78
C ASN A 292 6.80 16.91 -12.74
N VAL A 293 7.87 17.67 -12.93
CA VAL A 293 7.83 19.12 -13.05
C VAL A 293 8.35 19.50 -14.42
N ARG A 294 7.49 20.12 -15.23
CA ARG A 294 7.83 20.61 -16.55
C ARG A 294 8.02 22.13 -16.51
N PHE A 295 9.15 22.58 -16.98
CA PHE A 295 9.49 23.99 -17.19
C PHE A 295 9.34 24.34 -18.66
N TYR A 296 8.86 25.55 -18.93
CA TYR A 296 8.59 26.05 -20.27
C TYR A 296 9.47 27.25 -20.61
N ALA A 297 10.02 27.29 -21.82
CA ALA A 297 10.80 28.42 -22.32
C ALA A 297 9.86 29.60 -22.65
N GLN A 298 9.77 30.59 -21.76
CA GLN A 298 9.16 31.88 -22.05
C GLN A 298 10.24 32.91 -22.31
N GLN A 299 10.24 33.56 -23.49
CA GLN A 299 11.09 34.76 -23.81
C GLN A 299 12.56 34.64 -23.34
N LEU A 300 13.07 33.46 -23.10
CA LEU A 300 14.43 33.22 -22.67
C LEU A 300 15.33 33.07 -23.88
N ASP A 301 16.50 33.71 -23.82
CA ASP A 301 17.55 33.40 -24.79
C ASP A 301 17.94 31.91 -24.62
N LYS A 302 17.69 31.10 -25.63
CA LYS A 302 17.77 29.62 -25.58
C LYS A 302 19.18 29.08 -25.27
N LYS A 303 20.19 29.94 -25.26
CA LYS A 303 21.57 29.62 -24.94
C LYS A 303 21.87 29.63 -23.44
N ASP A 304 21.04 30.27 -22.64
CA ASP A 304 21.32 30.45 -21.23
C ASP A 304 20.92 29.23 -20.40
N THR A 305 21.76 28.90 -19.46
CA THR A 305 21.46 27.93 -18.41
C THR A 305 20.94 28.70 -17.20
N LEU A 306 19.72 28.37 -16.78
CA LEU A 306 19.11 28.95 -15.59
C LEU A 306 19.39 28.09 -14.37
N PHE A 307 19.81 28.74 -13.30
CA PHE A 307 19.95 28.10 -11.99
C PHE A 307 18.86 28.66 -11.08
N VAL A 308 17.99 27.79 -10.58
CA VAL A 308 16.90 28.13 -9.68
C VAL A 308 16.88 27.16 -8.51
N SER A 309 16.43 27.62 -7.34
CA SER A 309 16.15 26.72 -6.22
C SER A 309 14.66 26.39 -6.19
N ALA A 310 14.33 25.13 -6.34
CA ALA A 310 12.97 24.65 -6.15
C ALA A 310 12.73 24.38 -4.65
N ILE A 311 11.72 25.04 -4.08
CA ILE A 311 11.16 24.73 -2.78
C ILE A 311 9.97 23.82 -3.03
N LEU A 312 10.08 22.56 -2.61
CA LEU A 312 9.13 21.50 -2.91
C LEU A 312 8.55 20.94 -1.63
N LYS A 313 7.29 20.50 -1.69
CA LYS A 313 6.74 19.56 -0.72
C LYS A 313 6.45 18.24 -1.44
N ASP A 314 6.94 17.13 -0.89
CA ASP A 314 6.62 15.81 -1.44
C ASP A 314 5.19 15.36 -1.09
N SER A 315 4.77 14.21 -1.60
CA SER A 315 3.42 13.65 -1.37
C SER A 315 3.08 13.38 0.11
N ILE A 316 4.08 13.43 0.99
CA ILE A 316 3.93 13.28 2.44
C ILE A 316 4.32 14.58 3.19
N ASN A 317 4.21 15.73 2.51
CA ASN A 317 4.44 17.11 3.01
C ASN A 317 5.82 17.42 3.55
N ARG A 318 6.85 16.62 3.28
CA ARG A 318 8.21 16.99 3.68
C ARG A 318 8.76 18.08 2.78
N PRO A 319 9.32 19.17 3.36
CA PRO A 319 9.91 20.26 2.59
C PRO A 319 11.30 19.89 2.08
N TYR A 320 11.60 20.30 0.86
CA TYR A 320 12.92 20.18 0.23
C TYR A 320 13.28 21.46 -0.47
N LYS A 321 14.58 21.80 -0.45
CA LYS A 321 15.17 22.82 -1.30
C LYS A 321 16.16 22.15 -2.25
N ILE A 322 15.82 22.10 -3.53
CA ILE A 322 16.58 21.37 -4.54
C ILE A 322 17.08 22.37 -5.60
N PRO A 323 18.40 22.49 -5.84
CA PRO A 323 18.92 23.29 -6.91
C PRO A 323 18.62 22.62 -8.26
N LEU A 324 18.04 23.38 -9.18
CA LEU A 324 17.72 22.94 -10.54
C LEU A 324 18.55 23.73 -11.55
N LYS A 325 19.07 22.99 -12.55
CA LYS A 325 19.79 23.52 -13.70
C LYS A 325 18.94 23.36 -14.95
N ILE A 326 18.20 24.42 -15.32
CA ILE A 326 17.27 24.39 -16.45
C ILE A 326 18.02 24.85 -17.70
N LYS A 327 18.21 23.93 -18.65
CA LYS A 327 18.84 24.21 -19.94
C LYS A 327 17.97 23.60 -21.05
N PHE A 328 17.48 24.45 -21.93
CA PHE A 328 16.72 24.05 -23.10
C PHE A 328 17.68 23.60 -24.20
N ARG A 329 17.25 22.60 -24.99
CA ARG A 329 18.03 22.13 -26.14
C ARG A 329 17.92 23.14 -27.30
N GLU A 330 18.94 23.29 -28.12
CA GLU A 330 18.84 24.10 -29.34
C GLU A 330 17.82 23.47 -30.32
N LEU A 331 17.08 24.34 -31.02
CA LEU A 331 16.14 23.92 -32.07
C LEU A 331 16.88 23.22 -33.21
N ASN A 332 16.48 22.02 -33.54
CA ASN A 332 16.84 21.42 -34.82
C ASN A 332 16.08 22.13 -35.94
N THR A 333 16.73 22.52 -36.99
CA THR A 333 16.17 23.24 -38.16
C THR A 333 14.99 22.53 -38.85
N LYS A 334 14.67 21.30 -38.47
CA LYS A 334 13.53 20.51 -38.98
C LYS A 334 12.27 20.57 -38.13
N GLU A 335 12.30 21.16 -36.93
CA GLU A 335 11.12 21.30 -36.07
C GLU A 335 10.29 22.51 -36.52
N LYS A 336 9.35 22.30 -37.44
CA LYS A 336 8.36 23.31 -37.83
C LYS A 336 7.47 23.67 -36.65
N ALA A 337 7.19 24.98 -36.48
CA ALA A 337 6.18 25.47 -35.56
C ALA A 337 4.81 24.92 -35.97
N ILE A 338 4.34 23.87 -35.28
CA ILE A 338 2.95 23.41 -35.41
C ILE A 338 2.12 24.40 -34.58
N LYS A 339 1.20 25.13 -35.23
CA LYS A 339 0.15 25.87 -34.53
C LYS A 339 -0.71 24.83 -33.81
N THR A 340 -0.57 24.72 -32.54
CA THR A 340 -1.39 23.86 -31.69
C THR A 340 -2.51 24.71 -31.08
N THR A 341 -3.72 24.19 -31.08
CA THR A 341 -4.83 24.73 -30.26
C THR A 341 -4.57 24.34 -28.81
N LEU A 342 -5.08 25.15 -27.87
CA LEU A 342 -5.03 24.86 -26.43
C LEU A 342 -6.32 24.08 -26.07
N PRO A 343 -6.29 22.74 -25.93
CA PRO A 343 -7.46 21.97 -25.58
C PRO A 343 -7.89 22.22 -24.15
N ILE A 344 -9.20 22.20 -23.92
CA ILE A 344 -9.83 22.34 -22.61
C ILE A 344 -10.42 20.99 -22.21
N THR A 345 -10.20 20.60 -20.96
CA THR A 345 -10.90 19.47 -20.34
C THR A 345 -11.62 19.99 -19.10
N VAL A 346 -12.88 19.62 -18.88
CA VAL A 346 -13.64 20.03 -17.70
C VAL A 346 -14.01 18.80 -16.87
N LEU A 347 -13.86 18.91 -15.56
CA LEU A 347 -14.30 17.91 -14.61
C LEU A 347 -15.41 18.47 -13.71
N PRO A 348 -16.40 17.67 -13.31
CA PRO A 348 -16.65 16.30 -13.76
C PRO A 348 -16.90 16.22 -15.27
N ALA A 349 -16.56 15.06 -15.85
CA ALA A 349 -16.73 14.85 -17.30
C ALA A 349 -18.21 14.90 -17.70
N ALA A 350 -18.45 15.24 -18.96
CA ALA A 350 -19.77 15.26 -19.57
C ALA A 350 -20.57 13.96 -19.33
N GLY A 351 -21.89 14.11 -19.15
CA GLY A 351 -22.81 12.98 -18.97
C GLY A 351 -22.85 12.38 -17.57
N LYS A 352 -22.10 12.95 -16.61
CA LYS A 352 -22.25 12.65 -15.19
C LYS A 352 -23.11 13.71 -14.52
N TYR A 353 -23.93 13.27 -13.57
CA TYR A 353 -24.63 14.19 -12.69
C TYR A 353 -23.65 14.89 -11.75
N LEU A 354 -23.92 16.17 -11.46
CA LEU A 354 -23.21 16.93 -10.45
C LEU A 354 -23.80 16.66 -9.08
N SER A 355 -22.93 16.46 -8.10
CA SER A 355 -23.31 16.58 -6.69
C SER A 355 -23.34 18.05 -6.30
N PRO A 356 -24.16 18.46 -5.31
CA PRO A 356 -24.08 19.80 -4.73
C PRO A 356 -22.72 20.18 -4.16
N GLU A 357 -21.87 19.18 -3.89
CA GLU A 357 -20.51 19.37 -3.41
C GLU A 357 -19.48 19.53 -4.53
N ASP A 358 -19.85 19.28 -5.78
CA ASP A 358 -18.96 19.39 -6.92
C ASP A 358 -18.67 20.84 -7.30
N SER A 359 -17.46 21.10 -7.68
CA SER A 359 -17.03 22.31 -8.39
C SER A 359 -16.68 21.92 -9.83
N LEU A 360 -16.80 22.82 -10.77
CA LEU A 360 -16.30 22.58 -12.12
C LEU A 360 -14.81 22.96 -12.17
N VAL A 361 -13.98 22.07 -12.69
CA VAL A 361 -12.54 22.28 -12.80
C VAL A 361 -12.12 22.19 -14.26
N ILE A 362 -11.63 23.32 -14.78
CA ILE A 362 -11.10 23.43 -16.14
C ILE A 362 -9.61 23.08 -16.08
N LEU A 363 -9.22 22.03 -16.78
CA LEU A 363 -7.85 21.55 -16.87
C LEU A 363 -7.22 22.05 -18.18
N LEU A 364 -6.03 22.60 -18.09
CA LEU A 364 -5.25 23.07 -19.22
C LEU A 364 -3.92 22.28 -19.29
N PRO A 365 -3.51 21.82 -20.48
CA PRO A 365 -2.36 20.91 -20.63
C PRO A 365 -1.01 21.58 -20.40
N LYS A 366 -1.00 22.90 -20.37
CA LYS A 366 0.20 23.74 -20.17
C LYS A 366 -0.17 25.09 -19.53
N PRO A 367 0.83 25.84 -19.00
CA PRO A 367 0.59 27.16 -18.44
C PRO A 367 -0.05 28.13 -19.43
N VAL A 368 -0.88 29.02 -18.92
CA VAL A 368 -1.50 30.11 -19.69
C VAL A 368 -0.82 31.44 -19.40
N ALA A 369 -0.71 32.27 -20.44
CA ALA A 369 -0.23 33.62 -20.33
C ALA A 369 -1.33 34.57 -19.82
N SER A 370 -2.57 34.34 -20.23
CA SER A 370 -3.75 35.10 -19.80
C SER A 370 -5.04 34.31 -20.00
N TRP A 371 -6.07 34.68 -19.27
CA TRP A 371 -7.42 34.17 -19.44
C TRP A 371 -8.44 35.29 -19.16
N ASP A 372 -9.66 35.13 -19.66
CA ASP A 372 -10.72 36.13 -19.60
C ASP A 372 -11.97 35.51 -18.98
N SER A 373 -12.30 35.89 -17.74
CA SER A 373 -13.49 35.43 -16.99
C SER A 373 -14.79 35.75 -17.72
N LYS A 374 -14.86 36.87 -18.44
CA LYS A 374 -16.06 37.30 -19.19
C LYS A 374 -16.42 36.41 -20.37
N ARG A 375 -15.50 35.53 -20.76
CA ARG A 375 -15.70 34.53 -21.81
C ARG A 375 -16.16 33.18 -21.29
N ILE A 376 -16.43 33.08 -19.98
CA ILE A 376 -16.90 31.89 -19.28
C ILE A 376 -18.25 32.23 -18.65
N GLN A 377 -19.30 31.51 -19.06
CA GLN A 377 -20.67 31.78 -18.61
C GLN A 377 -21.49 30.50 -18.50
N PHE A 378 -22.55 30.55 -17.72
CA PHE A 378 -23.58 29.53 -17.73
C PHE A 378 -24.77 29.98 -18.62
N ILE A 379 -25.36 29.01 -19.32
CA ILE A 379 -26.57 29.18 -20.09
C ILE A 379 -27.64 28.36 -19.39
N THR A 380 -28.68 29.01 -18.88
CA THR A 380 -29.74 28.42 -18.06
C THR A 380 -31.08 28.36 -18.77
N GLY A 381 -31.20 28.99 -19.96
CA GLY A 381 -32.37 29.02 -20.81
C GLY A 381 -32.03 29.55 -22.20
N PRO A 382 -33.01 29.63 -23.14
CA PRO A 382 -32.76 30.03 -24.51
C PRO A 382 -32.05 31.38 -24.67
N ASP A 383 -32.39 32.36 -23.83
CA ASP A 383 -31.80 33.70 -23.82
C ASP A 383 -31.31 34.12 -22.43
N GLU A 384 -31.10 33.16 -21.53
CA GLU A 384 -30.63 33.41 -20.16
C GLU A 384 -29.17 33.05 -20.01
N PHE A 385 -28.32 34.06 -19.77
CA PHE A 385 -26.89 33.93 -19.57
C PHE A 385 -26.52 34.41 -18.16
N VAL A 386 -25.76 33.64 -17.45
CA VAL A 386 -25.21 34.00 -16.13
C VAL A 386 -23.72 34.20 -16.27
N LEU A 387 -23.30 35.47 -16.18
CA LEU A 387 -21.87 35.82 -16.04
C LEU A 387 -21.41 35.57 -14.63
N LEU A 388 -20.22 35.02 -14.49
CA LEU A 388 -19.64 34.69 -13.19
C LEU A 388 -18.78 35.87 -12.72
N PRO A 389 -18.89 36.28 -11.43
CA PRO A 389 -17.96 37.24 -10.85
C PRO A 389 -16.56 36.64 -10.70
N ASP A 390 -15.55 37.47 -10.62
CA ASP A 390 -14.16 37.01 -10.56
C ASP A 390 -13.89 36.13 -9.32
N GLU A 391 -14.60 36.33 -8.21
CA GLU A 391 -14.55 35.54 -6.99
C GLU A 391 -15.03 34.09 -7.15
N ALA A 392 -15.80 33.84 -8.19
CA ALA A 392 -16.24 32.47 -8.53
C ALA A 392 -15.10 31.57 -8.99
N PHE A 393 -13.98 32.20 -9.39
CA PHE A 393 -12.85 31.49 -9.99
C PHE A 393 -11.67 31.41 -9.02
N SER A 394 -11.07 30.26 -8.93
CA SER A 394 -9.78 30.06 -8.27
C SER A 394 -8.78 29.41 -9.21
N TRP A 395 -7.65 30.09 -9.44
CA TRP A 395 -6.60 29.63 -10.32
C TRP A 395 -5.49 28.92 -9.56
N ASN A 396 -5.14 27.72 -10.00
CA ASN A 396 -3.97 27.01 -9.50
C ASN A 396 -2.85 27.04 -10.55
N ASN A 397 -1.85 27.88 -10.32
CA ASN A 397 -0.71 28.06 -11.22
C ASN A 397 0.16 26.81 -11.36
N VAL A 398 0.18 25.92 -10.38
CA VAL A 398 1.06 24.76 -10.33
C VAL A 398 0.49 23.62 -11.19
N SER A 399 -0.81 23.43 -11.14
CA SER A 399 -1.52 22.41 -11.93
C SER A 399 -2.14 22.95 -13.22
N ASN A 400 -2.10 24.28 -13.46
CA ASN A 400 -2.80 24.95 -14.57
C ASN A 400 -4.28 24.61 -14.63
N THR A 401 -4.94 24.74 -13.51
CA THR A 401 -6.37 24.46 -13.38
C THR A 401 -7.13 25.70 -12.93
N LEU A 402 -8.26 25.96 -13.55
CA LEU A 402 -9.23 26.97 -13.13
C LEU A 402 -10.43 26.27 -12.52
N ARG A 403 -10.70 26.52 -11.25
CA ARG A 403 -11.87 26.00 -10.55
C ARG A 403 -12.96 27.05 -10.52
N ILE A 404 -14.18 26.66 -10.86
CA ILE A 404 -15.40 27.40 -10.61
C ILE A 404 -16.01 26.84 -9.33
N ASP A 405 -16.14 27.69 -8.31
CA ASP A 405 -16.63 27.26 -7.01
C ASP A 405 -18.09 26.83 -7.06
N LYS A 406 -18.43 25.76 -6.33
CA LYS A 406 -19.79 25.21 -6.23
C LYS A 406 -20.84 26.24 -5.81
N ALA A 407 -20.48 27.23 -5.01
CA ALA A 407 -21.41 28.26 -4.55
C ALA A 407 -21.96 29.13 -5.69
N TYR A 408 -21.31 29.15 -6.85
CA TYR A 408 -21.70 29.94 -8.01
C TYR A 408 -22.33 29.09 -9.13
N LEU A 409 -22.43 27.77 -8.95
CA LEU A 409 -23.10 26.92 -9.91
C LEU A 409 -24.63 27.17 -9.88
N PRO A 410 -25.32 27.23 -11.05
CA PRO A 410 -26.75 27.42 -11.08
C PRO A 410 -27.50 26.26 -10.40
N ILE A 411 -28.26 26.53 -9.34
CA ILE A 411 -29.11 25.54 -8.65
C ILE A 411 -30.34 25.29 -9.54
N ARG A 412 -30.13 24.69 -10.69
CA ARG A 412 -31.21 24.30 -11.65
C ARG A 412 -30.95 22.86 -12.10
N GLU A 413 -31.98 22.18 -12.54
CA GLU A 413 -31.84 20.80 -13.01
C GLU A 413 -30.82 20.65 -14.14
N LYS A 414 -30.81 21.63 -15.08
CA LYS A 414 -29.89 21.61 -16.24
C LYS A 414 -29.34 22.99 -16.55
N PHE A 415 -28.10 23.05 -16.96
CA PHE A 415 -27.43 24.23 -17.47
C PHE A 415 -26.28 23.87 -18.40
N ASP A 416 -25.89 24.77 -19.28
CA ASP A 416 -24.69 24.62 -20.10
C ASP A 416 -23.55 25.48 -19.53
N LEU A 417 -22.34 24.92 -19.39
CA LEU A 417 -21.11 25.68 -19.29
C LEU A 417 -20.67 26.05 -20.70
N SER A 418 -20.56 27.35 -20.99
CA SER A 418 -20.09 27.88 -22.29
C SER A 418 -18.80 28.65 -22.07
N ILE A 419 -17.74 28.27 -22.78
CA ILE A 419 -16.43 28.92 -22.79
C ILE A 419 -16.19 29.35 -24.25
N ALA A 420 -16.09 30.65 -24.48
CA ALA A 420 -15.89 31.17 -25.83
C ALA A 420 -14.46 30.89 -26.33
N LYS A 421 -14.29 30.82 -27.63
CA LYS A 421 -12.98 30.70 -28.28
C LYS A 421 -12.03 31.79 -27.81
N GLY A 422 -10.78 31.43 -27.45
CA GLY A 422 -9.78 32.37 -26.98
C GLY A 422 -9.99 32.84 -25.54
N ALA A 423 -10.82 32.17 -24.74
CA ALA A 423 -10.93 32.44 -23.30
C ALA A 423 -9.61 32.22 -22.56
N PHE A 424 -8.77 31.31 -23.06
CA PHE A 424 -7.42 31.05 -22.55
C PHE A 424 -6.39 31.24 -23.66
N VAL A 425 -5.30 31.91 -23.33
CA VAL A 425 -4.13 32.10 -24.19
C VAL A 425 -2.95 31.39 -23.54
N GLY A 426 -2.44 30.34 -24.20
CA GLY A 426 -1.28 29.59 -23.74
C GLY A 426 0.01 30.41 -23.84
N ILE A 427 1.03 30.01 -23.08
CA ILE A 427 2.36 30.67 -23.09
C ILE A 427 3.06 30.62 -24.47
N GLU A 428 2.65 29.76 -25.38
CA GLU A 428 3.12 29.67 -26.76
C GLU A 428 2.26 30.50 -27.73
N SER A 429 1.39 31.38 -27.21
CA SER A 429 0.45 32.24 -27.98
C SER A 429 -0.63 31.44 -28.75
N ASP A 430 -0.86 30.19 -28.39
CA ASP A 430 -1.98 29.41 -28.83
C ASP A 430 -3.24 29.74 -28.00
N THR A 431 -4.41 29.57 -28.58
CA THR A 431 -5.68 29.94 -27.94
C THR A 431 -6.60 28.73 -27.80
N SER A 432 -7.44 28.77 -26.78
CA SER A 432 -8.48 27.74 -26.61
C SER A 432 -9.54 27.81 -27.70
N GLU A 433 -10.05 26.65 -28.14
CA GLU A 433 -11.25 26.54 -28.91
C GLU A 433 -12.49 26.81 -28.05
N ALA A 434 -13.64 27.04 -28.70
CA ALA A 434 -14.89 27.13 -27.98
C ALA A 434 -15.27 25.80 -27.34
N TYR A 435 -15.79 25.85 -26.14
CA TYR A 435 -16.24 24.68 -25.38
C TYR A 435 -17.68 24.93 -24.91
N LYS A 436 -18.55 23.96 -25.12
CA LYS A 436 -19.92 23.99 -24.60
C LYS A 436 -20.30 22.60 -24.12
N GLN A 437 -20.80 22.50 -22.90
CA GLN A 437 -21.17 21.24 -22.28
C GLN A 437 -22.36 21.40 -21.34
N ASN A 438 -23.32 20.49 -21.47
CA ASN A 438 -24.48 20.41 -20.58
C ASN A 438 -24.14 19.70 -19.30
N TYR A 439 -24.62 20.22 -18.17
CA TYR A 439 -24.54 19.68 -16.85
C TYR A 439 -25.94 19.57 -16.22
N GLN A 440 -26.08 18.60 -15.34
CA GLN A 440 -27.31 18.34 -14.61
C GLN A 440 -26.96 17.92 -13.17
N PHE A 441 -27.65 18.51 -12.19
CA PHE A 441 -27.54 18.06 -10.80
C PHE A 441 -28.30 16.76 -10.58
N GLN A 442 -27.74 15.91 -9.74
CA GLN A 442 -28.42 14.74 -9.19
C GLN A 442 -29.49 15.22 -8.20
N ASP A 443 -30.63 14.54 -8.20
CA ASP A 443 -31.67 14.76 -7.20
C ASP A 443 -31.12 14.53 -5.77
N LEU A 444 -31.43 15.46 -4.86
CA LEU A 444 -30.95 15.40 -3.48
C LEU A 444 -31.43 14.15 -2.74
N GLU A 445 -32.60 13.62 -3.11
CA GLU A 445 -33.13 12.37 -2.53
C GLU A 445 -32.29 11.14 -2.86
N GLN A 446 -31.41 11.23 -3.84
CA GLN A 446 -30.46 10.16 -4.19
C GLN A 446 -29.27 10.08 -3.23
N TYR A 447 -29.07 11.09 -2.40
CA TYR A 447 -28.01 11.12 -1.40
C TYR A 447 -28.52 10.74 -0.01
N GLY A 448 -27.62 10.37 0.87
CA GLY A 448 -27.85 10.25 2.29
C GLY A 448 -26.97 11.20 3.10
N ILE A 449 -27.18 11.26 4.39
CA ILE A 449 -26.43 12.10 5.31
C ILE A 449 -25.64 11.21 6.27
N MET A 450 -24.37 11.56 6.50
CA MET A 450 -23.55 10.90 7.52
C MET A 450 -22.94 11.95 8.44
N GLU A 451 -23.23 11.85 9.73
CA GLU A 451 -22.76 12.78 10.77
C GLU A 451 -22.25 12.03 11.99
N GLY A 452 -21.30 12.62 12.66
CA GLY A 452 -20.72 12.04 13.84
C GLY A 452 -19.49 12.78 14.34
N GLY A 453 -18.60 12.07 15.01
CA GLY A 453 -17.39 12.70 15.53
C GLY A 453 -16.54 11.79 16.37
N ILE A 454 -15.62 12.40 17.12
CA ILE A 454 -14.74 11.74 18.06
C ILE A 454 -15.04 12.24 19.48
N ARG A 455 -15.24 11.30 20.41
CA ARG A 455 -15.59 11.63 21.81
C ARG A 455 -14.35 11.94 22.63
N ASN A 456 -14.49 12.87 23.56
CA ASN A 456 -13.45 13.20 24.57
C ASN A 456 -12.06 13.52 23.97
N ALA A 457 -12.04 14.05 22.76
CA ALA A 457 -10.81 14.42 22.09
C ALA A 457 -10.73 15.91 21.81
N THR A 458 -9.54 16.47 21.90
CA THR A 458 -9.23 17.87 21.63
C THR A 458 -8.23 17.96 20.47
N GLY A 459 -8.31 19.03 19.69
CA GLY A 459 -7.44 19.26 18.56
C GLY A 459 -8.17 19.18 17.23
N ARG A 460 -7.41 19.05 16.17
CA ARG A 460 -7.87 18.97 14.78
C ARG A 460 -7.93 17.53 14.30
N PHE A 461 -8.94 17.20 13.52
CA PHE A 461 -9.17 15.85 13.02
C PHE A 461 -9.50 15.89 11.53
N ILE A 462 -9.02 14.89 10.80
CA ILE A 462 -9.39 14.65 9.41
C ILE A 462 -10.31 13.45 9.38
N PHE A 463 -11.57 13.68 9.04
CA PHE A 463 -12.61 12.65 8.90
C PHE A 463 -12.69 12.18 7.47
N GLN A 464 -12.71 10.88 7.25
CA GLN A 464 -12.72 10.29 5.92
C GLN A 464 -13.75 9.17 5.84
N LEU A 465 -14.59 9.22 4.79
CA LEU A 465 -15.43 8.11 4.38
C LEU A 465 -14.70 7.34 3.28
N ILE A 466 -14.39 6.08 3.54
CA ILE A 466 -13.65 5.20 2.63
C ILE A 466 -14.62 4.18 2.05
N LEU A 467 -14.77 4.15 0.72
CA LEU A 467 -15.55 3.12 0.03
C LEU A 467 -14.95 1.74 0.25
N THR A 468 -15.75 0.80 0.73
CA THR A 468 -15.27 -0.57 1.01
C THR A 468 -15.04 -1.40 -0.25
N THR A 469 -15.56 -0.99 -1.39
CA THR A 469 -15.45 -1.67 -2.69
C THR A 469 -14.05 -1.56 -3.30
N ASN A 470 -13.41 -0.38 -3.17
CA ASN A 470 -12.13 -0.08 -3.81
C ASN A 470 -11.10 0.54 -2.86
N GLY A 471 -11.48 0.86 -1.61
CA GLY A 471 -10.61 1.47 -0.61
C GLY A 471 -10.27 2.95 -0.85
N GLN A 472 -10.98 3.62 -1.76
CA GLN A 472 -10.78 5.04 -2.04
C GLN A 472 -11.47 5.91 -1.00
N ILE A 473 -10.84 7.04 -0.67
CA ILE A 473 -11.45 8.11 0.12
C ILE A 473 -12.49 8.80 -0.78
N ALA A 474 -13.76 8.64 -0.44
CA ALA A 474 -14.86 9.26 -1.16
C ALA A 474 -15.15 10.68 -0.66
N TYR A 475 -15.08 10.86 0.65
CA TYR A 475 -15.35 12.16 1.30
C TYR A 475 -14.30 12.42 2.38
N GLU A 476 -13.91 13.68 2.52
CA GLU A 476 -12.95 14.13 3.52
C GLU A 476 -13.36 15.49 4.07
N GLN A 477 -13.30 15.63 5.39
CA GLN A 477 -13.55 16.88 6.10
C GLN A 477 -12.56 17.05 7.24
N THR A 478 -12.03 18.25 7.41
CA THR A 478 -11.19 18.58 8.55
C THR A 478 -11.95 19.49 9.50
N SER A 479 -12.00 19.10 10.78
CA SER A 479 -12.74 19.83 11.81
C SER A 479 -12.18 19.59 13.23
N LYS A 480 -12.78 20.24 14.22
CA LYS A 480 -12.41 20.11 15.64
C LYS A 480 -13.26 19.07 16.39
N GLY A 481 -13.42 17.89 15.80
CA GLY A 481 -14.02 16.77 16.51
C GLY A 481 -15.39 16.29 16.02
N GLN A 482 -16.03 16.98 15.09
CA GLN A 482 -17.30 16.59 14.47
C GLN A 482 -17.22 16.66 12.95
N PHE A 483 -17.98 15.83 12.27
CA PHE A 483 -18.15 15.87 10.83
C PHE A 483 -19.62 15.81 10.43
N SER A 484 -19.92 16.41 9.29
CA SER A 484 -21.20 16.31 8.59
C SER A 484 -20.95 16.24 7.10
N PHE A 485 -21.40 15.16 6.48
CA PHE A 485 -21.40 14.96 5.03
C PHE A 485 -22.87 14.91 4.58
N PRO A 486 -23.42 16.02 4.08
CA PRO A 486 -24.85 16.13 3.77
C PRO A 486 -25.28 15.41 2.49
N HIS A 487 -24.35 15.14 1.55
CA HIS A 487 -24.65 14.56 0.25
C HIS A 487 -23.73 13.37 -0.06
N VAL A 488 -23.94 12.26 0.67
CA VAL A 488 -23.16 11.03 0.50
C VAL A 488 -23.89 10.09 -0.43
N GLU A 489 -23.24 9.61 -1.49
CA GLU A 489 -23.79 8.60 -2.37
C GLU A 489 -24.10 7.30 -1.62
N PRO A 490 -25.18 6.58 -2.01
CA PRO A 490 -25.48 5.27 -1.44
C PRO A 490 -24.30 4.31 -1.61
N GLY A 491 -23.91 3.65 -0.55
CA GLY A 491 -22.73 2.79 -0.59
C GLY A 491 -22.45 2.12 0.76
N THR A 492 -21.32 1.42 0.80
CA THR A 492 -20.80 0.87 2.06
C THR A 492 -19.47 1.49 2.37
N TYR A 493 -19.37 2.10 3.53
CA TYR A 493 -18.25 2.92 3.94
C TYR A 493 -17.59 2.39 5.21
N THR A 494 -16.30 2.72 5.35
CA THR A 494 -15.57 2.71 6.63
C THR A 494 -15.30 4.15 7.00
N VAL A 495 -15.61 4.54 8.23
CA VAL A 495 -15.26 5.86 8.78
C VAL A 495 -13.88 5.77 9.41
N ARG A 496 -12.96 6.60 8.94
CA ARG A 496 -11.60 6.75 9.46
C ARG A 496 -11.40 8.19 9.94
N VAL A 497 -10.76 8.33 11.09
CA VAL A 497 -10.43 9.63 11.68
C VAL A 497 -8.95 9.69 11.97
N ILE A 498 -8.29 10.70 11.47
CA ILE A 498 -6.87 10.98 11.71
C ILE A 498 -6.79 12.14 12.69
N HIS A 499 -5.99 12.00 13.75
CA HIS A 499 -5.71 13.08 14.68
C HIS A 499 -4.54 13.91 14.14
N ASP A 500 -4.84 15.02 13.51
CA ASP A 500 -3.87 16.01 12.99
C ASP A 500 -3.29 16.81 14.17
N LYS A 501 -2.27 16.26 14.82
CA LYS A 501 -1.73 16.81 16.08
C LYS A 501 -0.99 18.14 15.90
N ASN A 502 -0.40 18.35 14.74
CA ASN A 502 0.35 19.58 14.44
C ASN A 502 -0.47 20.56 13.60
N GLU A 503 -1.74 20.27 13.35
CA GLU A 503 -2.74 21.10 12.67
C GLU A 503 -2.32 21.52 11.25
N ASN A 504 -1.52 20.70 10.57
CA ASN A 504 -1.03 20.98 9.22
C ASN A 504 -2.03 20.60 8.11
N GLY A 505 -3.15 19.94 8.44
CA GLY A 505 -4.21 19.50 7.53
C GLY A 505 -3.89 18.20 6.78
N TYR A 506 -2.90 17.45 7.20
CA TYR A 506 -2.45 16.22 6.56
C TYR A 506 -2.07 15.18 7.62
N TRP A 507 -2.10 13.92 7.22
CA TRP A 507 -1.60 12.85 8.05
C TRP A 507 -0.08 12.74 7.98
N ASP A 508 0.60 12.80 9.12
CA ASP A 508 2.02 12.59 9.26
C ASP A 508 2.35 11.12 9.52
N ILE A 509 3.11 10.52 8.61
CA ILE A 509 3.46 9.09 8.63
C ILE A 509 4.50 8.73 9.69
N GLY A 510 4.98 9.70 10.45
CA GLY A 510 6.05 9.50 11.42
C GLY A 510 7.43 9.33 10.79
N ASN A 511 8.42 9.11 11.66
CA ASN A 511 9.81 8.95 11.27
C ASN A 511 10.55 8.03 12.23
N PHE A 512 10.92 6.86 11.75
CA PHE A 512 11.67 5.88 12.54
C PHE A 512 13.04 6.42 13.02
N ILE A 513 13.74 7.20 12.20
CA ILE A 513 15.09 7.72 12.53
C ILE A 513 15.02 8.68 13.73
N THR A 514 14.01 9.56 13.75
CA THR A 514 13.77 10.50 14.85
C THR A 514 12.90 9.91 15.96
N LYS A 515 12.49 8.65 15.84
CA LYS A 515 11.59 7.95 16.77
C LYS A 515 10.23 8.68 16.94
N THR A 516 9.78 9.35 15.90
CA THR A 516 8.46 10.00 15.88
C THR A 516 7.42 9.03 15.35
N LYS A 517 6.38 8.75 16.14
CA LYS A 517 5.25 7.92 15.71
C LYS A 517 4.44 8.61 14.62
N PRO A 518 3.78 7.84 13.72
CA PRO A 518 2.70 8.37 12.89
C PRO A 518 1.61 9.02 13.74
N GLU A 519 0.92 9.98 13.17
CA GLU A 519 -0.29 10.50 13.80
C GLU A 519 -1.34 9.42 13.96
N PRO A 520 -2.07 9.42 15.10
CA PRO A 520 -3.05 8.37 15.40
C PRO A 520 -4.17 8.31 14.38
N ILE A 521 -4.56 7.10 14.04
CA ILE A 521 -5.72 6.82 13.18
C ILE A 521 -6.71 5.99 13.96
N TYR A 522 -7.95 6.44 13.99
CA TYR A 522 -9.07 5.76 14.62
C TYR A 522 -10.07 5.29 13.57
N TYR A 523 -10.76 4.22 13.85
CA TYR A 523 -11.78 3.65 12.96
C TYR A 523 -13.10 3.45 13.72
N LEU A 524 -14.19 3.80 13.08
CA LEU A 524 -15.49 3.34 13.58
C LEU A 524 -15.59 1.82 13.33
N PRO A 525 -15.97 1.04 14.37
CA PRO A 525 -16.11 -0.40 14.23
C PRO A 525 -17.13 -0.79 13.15
N GLY A 526 -16.77 -1.76 12.32
CA GLY A 526 -17.65 -2.31 11.30
C GLY A 526 -17.69 -1.50 9.99
N LYS A 527 -18.58 -1.93 9.10
CA LYS A 527 -18.88 -1.29 7.82
C LYS A 527 -20.27 -0.65 7.89
N ILE A 528 -20.39 0.56 7.40
CA ILE A 528 -21.61 1.34 7.43
C ILE A 528 -22.25 1.31 6.05
N LYS A 529 -23.47 0.81 5.95
CA LYS A 529 -24.27 0.82 4.73
C LYS A 529 -25.21 2.01 4.73
N LEU A 530 -24.98 2.96 3.83
CA LEU A 530 -25.85 4.10 3.59
C LEU A 530 -26.77 3.81 2.39
N LYS A 531 -28.05 4.15 2.51
CA LYS A 531 -29.03 4.14 1.44
C LYS A 531 -29.39 5.58 1.04
N ALA A 532 -29.95 5.75 -0.16
CA ALA A 532 -30.51 7.02 -0.59
C ALA A 532 -31.58 7.51 0.41
N ASN A 533 -31.65 8.80 0.64
CA ASN A 533 -32.56 9.49 1.54
C ASN A 533 -32.54 9.00 3.00
N PHE A 534 -31.39 8.42 3.45
CA PHE A 534 -31.18 8.01 4.84
C PHE A 534 -30.23 8.95 5.57
N GLN A 535 -30.50 9.14 6.86
CA GLN A 535 -29.64 9.94 7.74
C GLN A 535 -29.03 9.04 8.81
N LEU A 536 -27.70 9.08 8.96
CA LEU A 536 -26.92 8.37 9.97
C LEU A 536 -26.15 9.41 10.79
N THR A 537 -26.71 9.79 11.95
CA THR A 537 -26.26 10.95 12.73
C THR A 537 -25.54 10.59 14.03
N ASP A 538 -25.36 9.32 14.33
CA ASP A 538 -24.73 8.86 15.59
C ASP A 538 -23.45 8.04 15.35
N LEU A 539 -22.55 8.55 14.48
CA LEU A 539 -21.32 7.88 14.10
C LEU A 539 -20.15 8.37 14.97
N TRP A 540 -20.16 7.99 16.27
CA TRP A 540 -19.17 8.45 17.23
C TRP A 540 -18.06 7.43 17.46
N ILE A 541 -16.81 7.90 17.42
CA ILE A 541 -15.60 7.13 17.71
C ILE A 541 -15.09 7.53 19.09
N SER A 542 -14.77 6.54 19.91
CA SER A 542 -14.06 6.75 21.18
C SER A 542 -12.59 6.36 20.96
N PRO A 543 -11.63 7.28 21.11
CA PRO A 543 -10.22 6.92 21.15
C PRO A 543 -9.98 6.01 22.36
N GLU A 544 -9.38 4.86 22.14
CA GLU A 544 -8.89 4.00 23.22
C GLU A 544 -7.54 4.48 23.72
#